data_aefbf9112bdde84661c79b1db4497ee7
#
_entry.id   aefbf9112bdde84661c79b1db4497ee7
#
_cell.length_a   1.000
_cell.length_b   1.000
_cell.length_c   1.000
_cell.angle_alpha   90.00
_cell.angle_beta   90.00
_cell.angle_gamma   90.00
#
_symmetry.space_group_name_H-M   'P 1'
#
loop_
_entity.id
_entity.type
_entity.pdbx_description
1 polymer ?
#
loop_
_entity_poly.entity_id
_entity_poly.type
_entity_poly.pdbx_seq_one_letter_code
_entity_poly.pdbx_strand_id
1 'polypeptide(L)'
;MTQSVQEDSLLLDAKLIATLGAGPPLIRDKPPPEPSRIKPTQSYRSVFMSDMHLGTRASRADLILDFLENHNAETVYLVGDIVDNWHPLSSNWKPEHHQVLQRFFDLPRAGTRVVYVPGNHDDFFRNYAGTSFGGIEIKMDVVHQAADGRRYLVTHGDICDVFSLRAPLLARIGSLIERIAMAVDVAQRHVWRQFGQPEWCWIERVINRTNAVIRKYDRFEERLAHLAQSGGYDGIICGHFHQPALHNDFGTTYANCGDWSGSNTAIVEDFGGGLDLVRVYEPPACEPITATDYEKEGVLPLAV
;
A
#
# COMPACT_ATOMS: atom_id res chain seq x y z
N MET A 1 -56.10 23.49 1.77
CA MET A 1 -55.04 23.24 2.76
C MET A 1 -53.81 22.46 2.20
N THR A 2 -53.72 22.24 0.89
CA THR A 2 -52.65 21.42 0.27
C THR A 2 -51.61 22.21 -0.54
N GLN A 3 -51.82 23.48 -0.80
CA GLN A 3 -50.85 24.29 -1.57
C GLN A 3 -49.77 24.97 -0.67
N SER A 4 -50.09 25.34 0.55
CA SER A 4 -49.14 26.03 1.44
C SER A 4 -48.00 25.12 1.94
N VAL A 5 -48.22 23.80 2.06
CA VAL A 5 -47.21 22.85 2.54
C VAL A 5 -46.13 22.57 1.48
N GLN A 6 -46.49 22.71 0.20
CA GLN A 6 -45.58 22.45 -0.91
C GLN A 6 -44.64 23.63 -1.18
N GLU A 7 -45.11 24.87 -0.96
CA GLU A 7 -44.27 26.08 -1.07
C GLU A 7 -43.25 26.21 0.08
N ASP A 8 -43.64 25.83 1.29
CA ASP A 8 -42.70 25.84 2.44
C ASP A 8 -41.59 24.80 2.30
N SER A 9 -41.87 23.64 1.69
CA SER A 9 -40.84 22.62 1.41
C SER A 9 -39.82 23.10 0.37
N LEU A 10 -40.26 23.75 -0.71
CA LEU A 10 -39.34 24.28 -1.74
C LEU A 10 -38.49 25.47 -1.24
N LEU A 11 -39.02 26.27 -0.30
CA LEU A 11 -38.24 27.35 0.34
C LEU A 11 -37.21 26.84 1.33
N LEU A 12 -37.49 25.71 2.00
CA LEU A 12 -36.53 25.06 2.90
C LEU A 12 -35.36 24.47 2.12
N ASP A 13 -35.65 23.80 0.99
CA ASP A 13 -34.62 23.23 0.11
C ASP A 13 -33.74 24.30 -0.53
N ALA A 14 -34.34 25.43 -0.94
CA ALA A 14 -33.59 26.57 -1.52
C ALA A 14 -32.65 27.22 -0.47
N LYS A 15 -33.09 27.35 0.78
CA LYS A 15 -32.24 27.85 1.89
C LYS A 15 -31.13 26.87 2.24
N LEU A 16 -31.40 25.57 2.22
CA LEU A 16 -30.39 24.53 2.47
C LEU A 16 -29.31 24.53 1.38
N ILE A 17 -29.71 24.66 0.11
CA ILE A 17 -28.78 24.74 -1.02
C ILE A 17 -27.95 26.03 -0.97
N ALA A 18 -28.56 27.17 -0.59
CA ALA A 18 -27.82 28.42 -0.40
C ALA A 18 -26.81 28.37 0.75
N THR A 19 -27.11 27.63 1.82
CA THR A 19 -26.21 27.44 2.96
C THR A 19 -25.08 26.47 2.65
N LEU A 20 -25.32 25.45 1.82
CA LEU A 20 -24.32 24.50 1.36
C LEU A 20 -23.42 25.07 0.25
N GLY A 21 -23.91 26.07 -0.51
CA GLY A 21 -23.16 26.75 -1.57
C GLY A 21 -22.17 27.81 -1.06
N ALA A 22 -22.29 28.26 0.19
CA ALA A 22 -21.33 29.15 0.83
C ALA A 22 -20.27 28.32 1.57
N GLY A 23 -19.48 27.54 0.83
CA GLY A 23 -18.23 26.99 1.36
C GLY A 23 -17.37 28.13 1.92
N PRO A 24 -16.49 27.85 2.92
CA PRO A 24 -15.55 28.85 3.42
C PRO A 24 -14.84 29.48 2.22
N PRO A 25 -14.54 30.79 2.25
CA PRO A 25 -13.90 31.47 1.13
C PRO A 25 -12.67 30.66 0.74
N LEU A 26 -12.60 30.26 -0.53
CA LEU A 26 -11.41 29.61 -1.07
C LEU A 26 -10.25 30.55 -0.73
N ILE A 27 -9.47 30.16 0.27
CA ILE A 27 -8.18 30.78 0.52
C ILE A 27 -7.47 30.67 -0.82
N ARG A 28 -7.22 31.80 -1.48
CA ARG A 28 -6.34 31.84 -2.64
C ARG A 28 -4.97 31.46 -2.12
N ASP A 29 -4.73 30.17 -2.08
CA ASP A 29 -3.43 29.65 -1.75
C ASP A 29 -2.42 30.25 -2.73
N LYS A 30 -1.36 30.75 -2.16
CA LYS A 30 -0.12 31.04 -2.87
C LYS A 30 0.09 29.90 -3.85
N PRO A 31 0.39 30.18 -5.14
CA PRO A 31 0.65 29.09 -6.09
C PRO A 31 1.67 28.14 -5.43
N PRO A 32 1.48 26.83 -5.53
CA PRO A 32 2.40 25.88 -4.95
C PRO A 32 3.80 26.27 -5.40
N PRO A 33 4.82 26.22 -4.53
CA PRO A 33 6.19 26.52 -4.92
C PRO A 33 6.49 25.66 -6.15
N GLU A 34 7.06 26.28 -7.19
CA GLU A 34 7.47 25.54 -8.37
C GLU A 34 8.29 24.33 -7.89
N PRO A 35 7.97 23.11 -8.37
CA PRO A 35 8.69 21.92 -7.92
C PRO A 35 10.17 22.18 -8.17
N SER A 36 10.95 22.18 -7.12
CA SER A 36 12.39 22.28 -7.24
C SER A 36 12.81 21.15 -8.17
N ARG A 37 13.35 21.49 -9.35
CA ARG A 37 13.85 20.54 -10.34
C ARG A 37 15.12 19.87 -9.81
N ILE A 38 15.04 19.17 -8.70
CA ILE A 38 16.05 18.20 -8.32
C ILE A 38 15.87 17.07 -9.34
N LYS A 39 16.86 16.86 -10.18
CA LYS A 39 16.84 15.74 -11.12
C LYS A 39 16.73 14.48 -10.27
N PRO A 40 15.73 13.60 -10.52
CA PRO A 40 15.62 12.35 -9.79
C PRO A 40 16.93 11.58 -9.88
N THR A 41 17.32 10.99 -8.77
CA THR A 41 18.62 10.32 -8.64
C THR A 41 18.67 9.02 -9.46
N GLN A 42 17.50 8.39 -9.71
CA GLN A 42 17.41 7.13 -10.45
C GLN A 42 16.22 7.14 -11.43
N SER A 43 16.40 6.47 -12.57
CA SER A 43 15.37 6.33 -13.61
C SER A 43 15.22 4.86 -13.98
N TYR A 44 13.96 4.41 -14.07
CA TYR A 44 13.59 3.05 -14.38
C TYR A 44 12.67 3.00 -15.60
N ARG A 45 12.61 1.85 -16.24
CA ARG A 45 11.59 1.59 -17.26
C ARG A 45 10.22 1.41 -16.61
N SER A 46 10.15 0.63 -15.52
CA SER A 46 8.91 0.41 -14.78
C SER A 46 9.14 0.37 -13.27
N VAL A 47 8.13 0.85 -12.53
CA VAL A 47 8.08 0.78 -11.06
C VAL A 47 6.77 0.12 -10.67
N PHE A 48 6.82 -0.83 -9.74
CA PHE A 48 5.67 -1.54 -9.18
C PHE A 48 5.61 -1.30 -7.68
N MET A 49 4.50 -0.76 -7.22
CA MET A 49 4.26 -0.40 -5.81
C MET A 49 2.91 -0.98 -5.40
N SER A 50 2.81 -1.53 -4.19
CA SER A 50 1.57 -2.08 -3.64
C SER A 50 1.39 -1.74 -2.17
N ASP A 51 0.23 -2.05 -1.61
CA ASP A 51 -0.05 -2.09 -0.17
C ASP A 51 0.34 -0.79 0.55
N MET A 52 -0.10 0.34 0.02
CA MET A 52 0.15 1.66 0.60
C MET A 52 -0.80 1.98 1.75
N HIS A 53 -2.00 1.42 1.71
CA HIS A 53 -3.05 1.59 2.70
C HIS A 53 -3.27 3.04 3.13
N LEU A 54 -3.35 3.96 2.14
CA LEU A 54 -3.63 5.37 2.40
C LEU A 54 -4.95 5.51 3.15
N GLY A 55 -4.97 6.31 4.21
CA GLY A 55 -6.10 6.41 5.14
C GLY A 55 -5.88 5.64 6.44
N THR A 56 -4.78 4.90 6.56
CA THR A 56 -4.38 4.26 7.82
C THR A 56 -3.27 5.05 8.53
N ARG A 57 -3.10 4.82 9.83
CA ARG A 57 -2.01 5.43 10.60
C ARG A 57 -0.65 4.84 10.26
N ALA A 58 -0.62 3.59 9.83
CA ALA A 58 0.60 2.86 9.53
C ALA A 58 1.21 3.26 8.18
N SER A 59 0.40 3.81 7.27
CA SER A 59 0.88 4.25 5.95
C SER A 59 1.99 5.29 6.06
N ARG A 60 3.11 5.01 5.40
CA ARG A 60 4.30 5.87 5.33
C ARG A 60 4.26 6.73 4.06
N ALA A 61 3.20 7.55 3.96
CA ALA A 61 3.02 8.48 2.85
C ALA A 61 4.23 9.41 2.66
N ASP A 62 4.94 9.73 3.73
CA ASP A 62 6.20 10.47 3.70
C ASP A 62 7.28 9.78 2.85
N LEU A 63 7.47 8.47 3.05
CA LEU A 63 8.44 7.68 2.28
C LEU A 63 7.98 7.42 0.84
N ILE A 64 6.66 7.28 0.62
CA ILE A 64 6.10 7.17 -0.74
C ILE A 64 6.41 8.44 -1.54
N LEU A 65 6.20 9.61 -0.95
CA LEU A 65 6.51 10.89 -1.58
C LEU A 65 8.00 11.03 -1.87
N ASP A 66 8.85 10.72 -0.89
CA ASP A 66 10.31 10.74 -1.08
C ASP A 66 10.75 9.81 -2.21
N PHE A 67 10.19 8.59 -2.27
CA PHE A 67 10.46 7.65 -3.36
C PHE A 67 10.06 8.25 -4.72
N LEU A 68 8.83 8.77 -4.85
CA LEU A 68 8.32 9.34 -6.10
C LEU A 68 9.03 10.64 -6.52
N GLU A 69 9.67 11.36 -5.60
CA GLU A 69 10.49 12.53 -5.91
C GLU A 69 11.87 12.14 -6.43
N ASN A 70 12.44 11.06 -5.92
CA ASN A 70 13.80 10.62 -6.23
C ASN A 70 13.88 9.58 -7.36
N HIS A 71 12.74 9.03 -7.82
CA HIS A 71 12.69 7.98 -8.82
C HIS A 71 11.70 8.31 -9.92
N ASN A 72 12.17 8.24 -11.17
CA ASN A 72 11.34 8.36 -12.37
C ASN A 72 11.12 7.00 -13.02
N ALA A 73 9.98 6.85 -13.70
CA ALA A 73 9.71 5.67 -14.51
C ALA A 73 8.91 6.04 -15.75
N GLU A 74 9.06 5.27 -16.84
CA GLU A 74 8.20 5.36 -18.02
C GLU A 74 6.79 4.82 -17.67
N THR A 75 6.70 3.78 -16.83
CA THR A 75 5.45 3.20 -16.36
C THR A 75 5.47 2.98 -14.85
N VAL A 76 4.40 3.38 -14.17
CA VAL A 76 4.17 3.09 -12.75
C VAL A 76 2.95 2.18 -12.64
N TYR A 77 3.11 1.04 -11.97
CA TYR A 77 2.05 0.11 -11.62
C TYR A 77 1.71 0.26 -10.14
N LEU A 78 0.44 0.57 -9.85
CA LEU A 78 -0.15 0.59 -8.52
C LEU A 78 -0.85 -0.77 -8.33
N VAL A 79 -0.21 -1.68 -7.59
CA VAL A 79 -0.56 -3.11 -7.57
C VAL A 79 -1.41 -3.45 -6.35
N GLY A 80 -2.53 -2.73 -6.19
CA GLY A 80 -3.56 -2.96 -5.19
C GLY A 80 -3.28 -2.43 -3.80
N ASP A 81 -4.36 -2.29 -3.04
CA ASP A 81 -4.38 -1.81 -1.65
C ASP A 81 -3.72 -0.44 -1.49
N ILE A 82 -3.97 0.43 -2.48
CA ILE A 82 -3.47 1.81 -2.47
C ILE A 82 -4.23 2.65 -1.45
N VAL A 83 -5.57 2.49 -1.41
CA VAL A 83 -6.45 3.18 -0.46
C VAL A 83 -7.15 2.15 0.42
N ASP A 84 -7.07 2.33 1.74
CA ASP A 84 -7.79 1.45 2.68
C ASP A 84 -9.26 1.89 2.80
N ASN A 85 -10.15 1.15 2.14
CA ASN A 85 -11.60 1.34 2.23
C ASN A 85 -12.28 0.42 3.28
N TRP A 86 -11.55 -0.52 3.88
CA TRP A 86 -12.15 -1.39 4.91
C TRP A 86 -12.40 -0.66 6.23
N HIS A 87 -11.58 0.34 6.54
CA HIS A 87 -11.63 1.08 7.81
C HIS A 87 -11.53 2.59 7.55
N PRO A 88 -12.52 3.19 6.85
CA PRO A 88 -12.47 4.59 6.47
C PRO A 88 -12.66 5.49 7.69
N LEU A 89 -11.57 5.89 8.33
CA LEU A 89 -11.56 6.89 9.39
C LEU A 89 -10.99 8.19 8.84
N SER A 90 -11.84 9.18 8.63
CA SER A 90 -11.40 10.51 8.18
C SER A 90 -10.33 11.12 9.09
N SER A 91 -10.33 10.78 10.38
CA SER A 91 -9.31 11.21 11.35
C SER A 91 -7.91 10.64 11.09
N ASN A 92 -7.78 9.58 10.28
CA ASN A 92 -6.49 8.99 9.91
C ASN A 92 -5.98 9.51 8.56
N TRP A 93 -6.81 10.27 7.82
CA TRP A 93 -6.41 10.84 6.55
C TRP A 93 -5.54 12.07 6.78
N LYS A 94 -4.25 11.94 6.53
CA LYS A 94 -3.26 13.00 6.72
C LYS A 94 -3.09 13.81 5.42
N PRO A 95 -2.57 15.05 5.50
CA PRO A 95 -2.25 15.85 4.32
C PRO A 95 -1.32 15.13 3.33
N GLU A 96 -0.37 14.33 3.81
CA GLU A 96 0.59 13.57 3.00
C GLU A 96 -0.13 12.51 2.15
N HIS A 97 -1.21 11.88 2.65
CA HIS A 97 -2.02 10.94 1.86
C HIS A 97 -2.64 11.63 0.64
N HIS A 98 -3.11 12.87 0.83
CA HIS A 98 -3.63 13.67 -0.27
C HIS A 98 -2.54 14.00 -1.30
N GLN A 99 -1.33 14.35 -0.84
CA GLN A 99 -0.20 14.66 -1.71
C GLN A 99 0.23 13.44 -2.53
N VAL A 100 0.22 12.23 -1.95
CA VAL A 100 0.49 10.98 -2.69
C VAL A 100 -0.51 10.80 -3.82
N LEU A 101 -1.83 10.92 -3.54
CA LEU A 101 -2.84 10.80 -4.59
C LEU A 101 -2.67 11.88 -5.66
N GLN A 102 -2.40 13.13 -5.26
CA GLN A 102 -2.13 14.22 -6.20
C GLN A 102 -0.94 13.87 -7.09
N ARG A 103 0.14 13.34 -6.51
CA ARG A 103 1.33 12.92 -7.25
C ARG A 103 0.99 11.85 -8.29
N PHE A 104 0.16 10.86 -7.96
CA PHE A 104 -0.27 9.85 -8.93
C PHE A 104 -1.08 10.44 -10.10
N PHE A 105 -1.89 11.47 -9.88
CA PHE A 105 -2.58 12.18 -10.97
C PHE A 105 -1.66 13.10 -11.78
N ASP A 106 -0.54 13.53 -11.22
CA ASP A 106 0.43 14.38 -11.92
C ASP A 106 1.35 13.56 -12.82
N LEU A 107 1.62 12.28 -12.48
CA LEU A 107 2.45 11.38 -13.29
C LEU A 107 1.99 11.26 -14.76
N PRO A 108 0.69 10.97 -15.05
CA PRO A 108 0.22 10.92 -16.43
C PRO A 108 0.35 12.25 -17.18
N ARG A 109 0.16 13.36 -16.49
CA ARG A 109 0.34 14.70 -17.06
C ARG A 109 1.80 14.99 -17.42
N ALA A 110 2.74 14.37 -16.69
CA ALA A 110 4.17 14.43 -16.96
C ALA A 110 4.64 13.45 -18.04
N GLY A 111 3.75 12.59 -18.56
CA GLY A 111 4.05 11.62 -19.61
C GLY A 111 4.36 10.21 -19.12
N THR A 112 4.28 9.94 -17.82
CA THR A 112 4.42 8.59 -17.24
C THR A 112 3.11 7.83 -17.41
N ARG A 113 3.16 6.62 -17.93
CA ARG A 113 2.00 5.73 -17.94
C ARG A 113 1.72 5.23 -16.52
N VAL A 114 0.47 5.33 -16.05
CA VAL A 114 0.07 4.82 -14.73
C VAL A 114 -1.02 3.78 -14.90
N VAL A 115 -0.79 2.59 -14.35
CA VAL A 115 -1.75 1.47 -14.35
C VAL A 115 -2.09 1.10 -12.92
N TYR A 116 -3.37 1.09 -12.61
CA TYR A 116 -3.89 0.70 -11.30
C TYR A 116 -4.58 -0.66 -11.39
N VAL A 117 -4.09 -1.61 -10.60
CA VAL A 117 -4.68 -2.93 -10.41
C VAL A 117 -5.27 -2.97 -9.00
N PRO A 118 -6.60 -2.95 -8.81
CA PRO A 118 -7.21 -2.88 -7.48
C PRO A 118 -6.96 -4.15 -6.65
N GLY A 119 -6.71 -3.97 -5.36
CA GLY A 119 -6.62 -5.02 -4.36
C GLY A 119 -7.95 -5.29 -3.65
N ASN A 120 -7.89 -5.97 -2.51
CA ASN A 120 -9.07 -6.28 -1.70
C ASN A 120 -9.48 -5.14 -0.75
N HIS A 121 -8.58 -4.24 -0.36
CA HIS A 121 -8.92 -3.07 0.45
C HIS A 121 -9.53 -1.93 -0.39
N ASP A 122 -9.30 -1.93 -1.68
CA ASP A 122 -9.83 -0.96 -2.63
C ASP A 122 -10.62 -1.61 -3.78
N ASP A 123 -11.26 -2.74 -3.46
CA ASP A 123 -11.99 -3.63 -4.38
C ASP A 123 -13.11 -2.93 -5.16
N PHE A 124 -13.67 -1.84 -4.63
CA PHE A 124 -14.70 -1.09 -5.31
C PHE A 124 -14.23 -0.54 -6.68
N PHE A 125 -12.92 -0.29 -6.85
CA PHE A 125 -12.35 0.13 -8.12
C PHE A 125 -12.39 -0.97 -9.20
N ARG A 126 -12.58 -2.24 -8.84
CA ARG A 126 -12.76 -3.34 -9.78
C ARG A 126 -13.95 -3.14 -10.70
N ASN A 127 -14.99 -2.44 -10.22
CA ASN A 127 -16.16 -2.10 -11.02
C ASN A 127 -15.84 -1.11 -12.16
N TYR A 128 -14.69 -0.47 -12.12
CA TYR A 128 -14.21 0.48 -13.11
C TYR A 128 -13.09 -0.09 -13.99
N ALA A 129 -12.83 -1.39 -13.91
CA ALA A 129 -11.83 -2.04 -14.75
C ALA A 129 -12.14 -1.84 -16.24
N GLY A 130 -11.11 -1.57 -17.04
CA GLY A 130 -11.25 -1.21 -18.45
C GLY A 130 -11.49 0.28 -18.70
N THR A 131 -11.56 1.12 -17.65
CA THR A 131 -11.69 2.57 -17.78
C THR A 131 -10.37 3.28 -17.45
N SER A 132 -10.36 4.60 -17.62
CA SER A 132 -9.29 5.47 -17.19
C SER A 132 -9.84 6.64 -16.38
N PHE A 133 -9.18 6.99 -15.29
CA PHE A 133 -9.54 8.10 -14.44
C PHE A 133 -8.33 9.01 -14.20
N GLY A 134 -8.43 10.26 -14.63
CA GLY A 134 -7.33 11.23 -14.50
C GLY A 134 -6.05 10.83 -15.23
N GLY A 135 -6.14 9.96 -16.26
CA GLY A 135 -5.00 9.40 -16.99
C GLY A 135 -4.44 8.10 -16.40
N ILE A 136 -4.99 7.64 -15.27
CA ILE A 136 -4.64 6.35 -14.65
C ILE A 136 -5.54 5.26 -15.24
N GLU A 137 -4.95 4.24 -15.87
CA GLU A 137 -5.66 3.08 -16.41
C GLU A 137 -6.05 2.12 -15.27
N ILE A 138 -7.32 1.72 -15.17
CA ILE A 138 -7.78 0.74 -14.17
C ILE A 138 -7.95 -0.62 -14.85
N LYS A 139 -7.28 -1.65 -14.34
CA LYS A 139 -7.30 -3.02 -14.88
C LYS A 139 -7.40 -4.05 -13.76
N MET A 140 -8.07 -5.19 -14.01
CA MET A 140 -8.14 -6.29 -13.04
C MET A 140 -6.78 -6.96 -12.84
N ASP A 141 -6.08 -7.15 -13.92
CA ASP A 141 -4.71 -7.62 -14.05
C ASP A 141 -4.11 -7.07 -15.35
N VAL A 142 -2.82 -7.16 -15.50
CA VAL A 142 -2.15 -6.71 -16.72
C VAL A 142 -0.89 -7.54 -16.99
N VAL A 143 -0.63 -7.80 -18.26
CA VAL A 143 0.64 -8.41 -18.68
C VAL A 143 1.65 -7.29 -18.92
N HIS A 144 2.68 -7.27 -18.10
CA HIS A 144 3.84 -6.41 -18.30
C HIS A 144 4.84 -7.11 -19.21
N GLN A 145 5.26 -6.43 -20.28
CA GLN A 145 6.34 -6.91 -21.15
C GLN A 145 7.63 -6.16 -20.81
N ALA A 146 8.57 -6.88 -20.23
CA ALA A 146 9.89 -6.36 -19.89
C ALA A 146 10.72 -6.03 -21.13
N ALA A 147 11.75 -5.20 -20.96
CA ALA A 147 12.63 -4.79 -22.07
C ALA A 147 13.39 -5.97 -22.69
N ASP A 148 13.66 -7.01 -21.92
CA ASP A 148 14.30 -8.25 -22.39
C ASP A 148 13.35 -9.24 -23.08
N GLY A 149 12.07 -8.87 -23.20
CA GLY A 149 11.01 -9.67 -23.84
C GLY A 149 10.25 -10.59 -22.89
N ARG A 150 10.66 -10.75 -21.63
CA ARG A 150 9.91 -11.53 -20.63
C ARG A 150 8.56 -10.89 -20.34
N ARG A 151 7.59 -11.75 -20.04
CA ARG A 151 6.20 -11.37 -19.79
C ARG A 151 5.82 -11.70 -18.35
N TYR A 152 5.45 -10.70 -17.60
CA TYR A 152 5.05 -10.83 -16.20
C TYR A 152 3.56 -10.57 -16.04
N LEU A 153 2.83 -11.47 -15.35
CA LEU A 153 1.48 -11.19 -14.92
C LEU A 153 1.55 -10.23 -13.71
N VAL A 154 0.95 -9.06 -13.82
CA VAL A 154 0.83 -8.11 -12.71
C VAL A 154 -0.58 -8.19 -12.16
N THR A 155 -0.72 -8.59 -10.91
CA THR A 155 -2.00 -8.73 -10.19
C THR A 155 -1.76 -8.46 -8.71
N HIS A 156 -2.80 -8.03 -7.97
CA HIS A 156 -2.62 -7.82 -6.53
C HIS A 156 -2.27 -9.11 -5.79
N GLY A 157 -2.94 -10.23 -6.12
CA GLY A 157 -2.64 -11.54 -5.56
C GLY A 157 -3.72 -12.12 -4.65
N ASP A 158 -4.65 -11.32 -4.15
CA ASP A 158 -5.74 -11.72 -3.25
C ASP A 158 -6.63 -12.85 -3.82
N ILE A 159 -6.70 -12.99 -5.15
CA ILE A 159 -7.41 -14.11 -5.83
C ILE A 159 -6.84 -15.48 -5.47
N CYS A 160 -5.59 -15.56 -5.04
CA CYS A 160 -4.94 -16.79 -4.61
C CYS A 160 -4.94 -16.98 -3.09
N ASP A 161 -5.46 -16.02 -2.33
CA ASP A 161 -5.59 -16.12 -0.88
C ASP A 161 -6.85 -16.92 -0.51
N VAL A 162 -6.64 -18.20 -0.18
CA VAL A 162 -7.74 -19.12 0.19
C VAL A 162 -8.47 -18.65 1.45
N PHE A 163 -7.78 -18.00 2.37
CA PHE A 163 -8.38 -17.52 3.62
C PHE A 163 -9.32 -16.35 3.35
N SER A 164 -8.88 -15.33 2.62
CA SER A 164 -9.71 -14.18 2.24
C SER A 164 -10.91 -14.59 1.38
N LEU A 165 -10.74 -15.57 0.49
CA LEU A 165 -11.82 -16.07 -0.36
C LEU A 165 -12.87 -16.88 0.41
N ARG A 166 -12.45 -17.70 1.39
CA ARG A 166 -13.37 -18.59 2.15
C ARG A 166 -13.97 -17.93 3.38
N ALA A 167 -13.34 -16.94 3.95
CA ALA A 167 -13.75 -16.29 5.18
C ALA A 167 -13.50 -14.77 5.18
N PRO A 168 -14.13 -14.01 4.26
CA PRO A 168 -13.84 -12.57 4.09
C PRO A 168 -14.10 -11.74 5.35
N LEU A 169 -15.08 -12.13 6.15
CA LEU A 169 -15.36 -11.45 7.43
C LEU A 169 -14.21 -11.68 8.45
N LEU A 170 -13.68 -12.91 8.51
CA LEU A 170 -12.54 -13.22 9.40
C LEU A 170 -11.26 -12.53 8.93
N ALA A 171 -11.04 -12.40 7.62
CA ALA A 171 -9.94 -11.63 7.06
C ALA A 171 -10.01 -10.15 7.48
N ARG A 172 -11.18 -9.52 7.40
CA ARG A 172 -11.41 -8.14 7.88
C ARG A 172 -11.19 -8.00 9.39
N ILE A 173 -11.64 -8.97 10.18
CA ILE A 173 -11.40 -8.97 11.63
C ILE A 173 -9.90 -9.15 11.92
N GLY A 174 -9.21 -10.05 11.21
CA GLY A 174 -7.77 -10.25 11.33
C GLY A 174 -6.99 -8.96 11.04
N SER A 175 -7.31 -8.28 9.94
CA SER A 175 -6.74 -6.98 9.58
C SER A 175 -7.01 -5.91 10.65
N LEU A 176 -8.20 -5.88 11.24
CA LEU A 176 -8.50 -4.95 12.33
C LEU A 176 -7.65 -5.23 13.58
N ILE A 177 -7.50 -6.51 13.95
CA ILE A 177 -6.67 -6.91 15.11
C ILE A 177 -5.21 -6.54 14.86
N GLU A 178 -4.67 -6.81 13.69
CA GLU A 178 -3.31 -6.44 13.30
C GLU A 178 -3.08 -4.93 13.41
N ARG A 179 -4.00 -4.12 12.90
CA ARG A 179 -3.93 -2.66 12.99
C ARG A 179 -3.97 -2.15 14.43
N ILE A 180 -4.81 -2.75 15.29
CA ILE A 180 -4.85 -2.41 16.72
C ILE A 180 -3.52 -2.76 17.37
N ALA A 181 -2.98 -3.95 17.07
CA ALA A 181 -1.69 -4.38 17.60
C ALA A 181 -0.56 -3.45 17.17
N MET A 182 -0.51 -3.05 15.89
CA MET A 182 0.46 -2.08 15.38
C MET A 182 0.31 -0.70 16.03
N ALA A 183 -0.91 -0.23 16.24
CA ALA A 183 -1.16 1.04 16.92
C ALA A 183 -0.70 1.01 18.39
N VAL A 184 -0.89 -0.11 19.08
CA VAL A 184 -0.40 -0.34 20.44
C VAL A 184 1.12 -0.36 20.46
N ASP A 185 1.76 -1.02 19.50
CA ASP A 185 3.21 -1.08 19.36
C ASP A 185 3.83 0.31 19.17
N VAL A 186 3.25 1.12 18.28
CA VAL A 186 3.68 2.53 18.07
C VAL A 186 3.50 3.37 19.33
N ALA A 187 2.35 3.23 20.03
CA ALA A 187 2.09 3.96 21.26
C ALA A 187 3.07 3.55 22.37
N GLN A 188 3.35 2.25 22.50
CA GLN A 188 4.31 1.70 23.45
C GLN A 188 5.72 2.25 23.19
N ARG A 189 6.20 2.22 21.94
CA ARG A 189 7.52 2.77 21.56
C ARG A 189 7.61 4.27 21.93
N HIS A 190 6.55 5.04 21.68
CA HIS A 190 6.54 6.47 22.04
C HIS A 190 6.69 6.67 23.55
N VAL A 191 5.97 5.89 24.37
CA VAL A 191 6.06 5.94 25.83
C VAL A 191 7.45 5.52 26.32
N TRP A 192 7.99 4.40 25.84
CA TRP A 192 9.31 3.90 26.25
C TRP A 192 10.45 4.88 25.89
N ARG A 193 10.37 5.55 24.73
CA ARG A 193 11.32 6.63 24.38
C ARG A 193 11.37 7.75 25.43
N GLN A 194 10.21 8.14 25.98
CA GLN A 194 10.15 9.18 27.00
C GLN A 194 10.85 8.76 28.31
N PHE A 195 10.92 7.47 28.58
CA PHE A 195 11.59 6.90 29.76
C PHE A 195 13.02 6.43 29.50
N GLY A 196 13.58 6.67 28.31
CA GLY A 196 14.95 6.25 27.95
C GLY A 196 15.16 4.74 27.90
N GLN A 197 14.08 3.96 27.79
CA GLN A 197 14.14 2.50 27.73
C GLN A 197 14.31 2.01 26.29
N PRO A 198 14.95 0.85 26.05
CA PRO A 198 15.10 0.27 24.72
C PRO A 198 13.73 -0.05 24.10
N GLU A 199 13.61 0.19 22.79
CA GLU A 199 12.38 -0.08 22.04
C GLU A 199 12.10 -1.58 21.93
N TRP A 200 11.02 -2.03 22.54
CA TRP A 200 10.60 -3.44 22.48
C TRP A 200 9.72 -3.67 21.23
N CYS A 201 10.27 -4.36 20.25
CA CYS A 201 9.57 -4.69 18.98
C CYS A 201 8.92 -6.09 19.03
N TRP A 202 8.44 -6.55 20.18
CA TRP A 202 7.94 -7.92 20.31
C TRP A 202 6.62 -8.16 19.56
N ILE A 203 5.73 -7.17 19.50
CA ILE A 203 4.44 -7.26 18.77
C ILE A 203 4.72 -7.44 17.29
N GLU A 204 5.58 -6.62 16.71
CA GLU A 204 6.00 -6.72 15.32
C GLU A 204 6.63 -8.09 15.02
N ARG A 205 7.47 -8.60 15.92
CA ARG A 205 8.07 -9.96 15.77
C ARG A 205 7.01 -11.06 15.81
N VAL A 206 6.02 -10.96 16.71
CA VAL A 206 4.93 -11.94 16.77
C VAL A 206 4.11 -11.90 15.50
N ILE A 207 3.74 -10.72 15.03
CA ILE A 207 2.99 -10.54 13.77
C ILE A 207 3.80 -11.12 12.61
N ASN A 208 5.08 -10.75 12.45
CA ASN A 208 5.94 -11.22 11.38
C ASN A 208 6.14 -12.76 11.41
N ARG A 209 6.29 -13.35 12.61
CA ARG A 209 6.37 -14.82 12.77
C ARG A 209 5.05 -15.48 12.39
N THR A 210 3.92 -14.94 12.84
CA THR A 210 2.59 -15.48 12.52
C THR A 210 2.34 -15.42 11.02
N ASN A 211 2.62 -14.29 10.39
CA ASN A 211 2.51 -14.13 8.94
C ASN A 211 3.45 -15.09 8.17
N ALA A 212 4.68 -15.29 8.64
CA ALA A 212 5.61 -16.25 8.05
C ALA A 212 5.12 -17.70 8.16
N VAL A 213 4.49 -18.07 9.29
CA VAL A 213 3.89 -19.39 9.48
C VAL A 213 2.67 -19.57 8.57
N ILE A 214 1.75 -18.61 8.57
CA ILE A 214 0.56 -18.64 7.68
C ILE A 214 1.00 -18.81 6.24
N ARG A 215 1.95 -18.02 5.78
CA ARG A 215 2.49 -18.07 4.40
C ARG A 215 3.06 -19.43 4.05
N LYS A 216 3.84 -20.04 4.97
CA LYS A 216 4.42 -21.37 4.76
C LYS A 216 3.36 -22.45 4.59
N TYR A 217 2.26 -22.37 5.35
CA TYR A 217 1.15 -23.32 5.25
C TYR A 217 0.20 -23.00 4.11
N ASP A 218 0.06 -21.73 3.73
CA ASP A 218 -0.89 -21.30 2.70
C ASP A 218 -0.40 -21.59 1.27
N ARG A 219 0.91 -21.83 1.06
CA ARG A 219 1.52 -22.06 -0.27
C ARG A 219 1.15 -20.96 -1.28
N PHE A 220 1.00 -19.74 -0.81
CA PHE A 220 0.50 -18.61 -1.61
C PHE A 220 1.42 -18.30 -2.81
N GLU A 221 2.73 -18.22 -2.56
CA GLU A 221 3.72 -17.92 -3.59
C GLU A 221 3.72 -19.01 -4.70
N GLU A 222 3.59 -20.28 -4.29
CA GLU A 222 3.49 -21.40 -5.23
C GLU A 222 2.24 -21.33 -6.09
N ARG A 223 1.06 -20.96 -5.49
CA ARG A 223 -0.17 -20.79 -6.27
C ARG A 223 -0.09 -19.67 -7.27
N LEU A 224 0.51 -18.52 -6.90
CA LEU A 224 0.73 -17.41 -7.80
C LEU A 224 1.73 -17.75 -8.91
N ALA A 225 2.82 -18.44 -8.57
CA ALA A 225 3.76 -18.95 -9.58
C ALA A 225 3.09 -19.90 -10.57
N HIS A 226 2.25 -20.82 -10.08
CA HIS A 226 1.45 -21.70 -10.93
C HIS A 226 0.45 -20.95 -11.81
N LEU A 227 -0.17 -19.89 -11.29
CA LEU A 227 -1.06 -19.03 -12.08
C LEU A 227 -0.31 -18.44 -13.28
N ALA A 228 0.88 -17.87 -13.03
CA ALA A 228 1.73 -17.33 -14.10
C ALA A 228 2.13 -18.41 -15.12
N GLN A 229 2.59 -19.56 -14.67
CA GLN A 229 2.97 -20.68 -15.55
C GLN A 229 1.80 -21.15 -16.40
N SER A 230 0.62 -21.31 -15.81
CA SER A 230 -0.60 -21.74 -16.51
C SER A 230 -1.03 -20.73 -17.59
N GLY A 231 -0.75 -19.45 -17.39
CA GLY A 231 -0.97 -18.38 -18.37
C GLY A 231 0.14 -18.24 -19.41
N GLY A 232 1.21 -19.04 -19.33
CA GLY A 232 2.36 -18.96 -20.21
C GLY A 232 3.19 -17.69 -20.01
N TYR A 233 3.26 -17.20 -18.76
CA TYR A 233 4.06 -16.04 -18.36
C TYR A 233 5.39 -16.47 -17.74
N ASP A 234 6.40 -15.62 -17.86
CA ASP A 234 7.75 -15.86 -17.33
C ASP A 234 7.83 -15.58 -15.83
N GLY A 235 6.82 -14.89 -15.29
CA GLY A 235 6.73 -14.61 -13.86
C GLY A 235 5.47 -13.85 -13.48
N ILE A 236 5.41 -13.50 -12.18
CA ILE A 236 4.33 -12.74 -11.57
C ILE A 236 4.90 -11.62 -10.72
N ILE A 237 4.23 -10.46 -10.75
CA ILE A 237 4.50 -9.32 -9.88
C ILE A 237 3.23 -9.04 -9.09
N CYS A 238 3.33 -9.04 -7.75
CA CYS A 238 2.18 -8.96 -6.85
C CYS A 238 2.47 -8.14 -5.59
N GLY A 239 1.46 -8.01 -4.71
CA GLY A 239 1.50 -7.47 -3.36
C GLY A 239 0.80 -8.39 -2.37
N HIS A 240 -0.15 -7.88 -1.60
CA HIS A 240 -1.12 -8.52 -0.71
C HIS A 240 -0.55 -9.05 0.61
N PHE A 241 0.55 -9.80 0.60
CA PHE A 241 1.11 -10.39 1.83
C PHE A 241 2.15 -9.50 2.55
N HIS A 242 2.37 -8.27 2.07
CA HIS A 242 3.29 -7.29 2.66
C HIS A 242 4.72 -7.82 2.86
N GLN A 243 5.11 -8.86 2.13
CA GLN A 243 6.41 -9.50 2.25
C GLN A 243 7.18 -9.32 0.95
N PRO A 244 8.16 -8.39 0.93
CA PRO A 244 8.96 -8.16 -0.26
C PRO A 244 9.76 -9.40 -0.62
N ALA A 245 9.69 -9.81 -1.88
CA ALA A 245 10.39 -10.97 -2.39
C ALA A 245 10.72 -10.82 -3.87
N LEU A 246 11.85 -11.38 -4.29
CA LEU A 246 12.22 -11.54 -5.69
C LEU A 246 13.08 -12.80 -5.81
N HIS A 247 12.52 -13.86 -6.39
CA HIS A 247 13.20 -15.16 -6.53
C HIS A 247 12.59 -16.02 -7.65
N ASN A 248 13.21 -17.16 -7.94
CA ASN A 248 12.80 -18.09 -8.99
C ASN A 248 12.58 -19.53 -8.45
N ASP A 249 12.24 -19.69 -7.19
CA ASP A 249 12.20 -20.99 -6.50
C ASP A 249 11.18 -21.97 -7.08
N PHE A 250 10.17 -21.46 -7.82
CA PHE A 250 9.10 -22.26 -8.43
C PHE A 250 9.30 -22.45 -9.94
N GLY A 251 10.49 -22.17 -10.47
CA GLY A 251 10.78 -22.29 -11.91
C GLY A 251 10.18 -21.15 -12.75
N THR A 252 9.68 -20.10 -12.11
CA THR A 252 9.22 -18.84 -12.71
C THR A 252 9.53 -17.69 -11.76
N THR A 253 9.69 -16.48 -12.28
CA THR A 253 9.99 -15.32 -11.42
C THR A 253 8.78 -14.99 -10.56
N TYR A 254 8.99 -14.99 -9.24
CA TYR A 254 8.05 -14.44 -8.27
C TYR A 254 8.60 -13.12 -7.74
N ALA A 255 7.83 -12.05 -7.85
CA ALA A 255 8.17 -10.72 -7.36
C ALA A 255 7.01 -10.17 -6.53
N ASN A 256 7.26 -9.85 -5.25
CA ASN A 256 6.29 -9.20 -4.36
C ASN A 256 6.80 -7.82 -3.99
N CYS A 257 5.99 -6.80 -4.22
CA CYS A 257 6.37 -5.39 -3.99
C CYS A 257 6.58 -5.06 -2.51
N GLY A 258 6.09 -5.91 -1.58
CA GLY A 258 6.04 -5.58 -0.16
C GLY A 258 4.93 -4.58 0.15
N ASP A 259 5.16 -3.67 1.09
CA ASP A 259 4.19 -2.69 1.55
C ASP A 259 4.84 -1.33 1.88
N TRP A 260 4.02 -0.33 2.20
CA TRP A 260 4.45 1.00 2.63
C TRP A 260 3.98 1.32 4.06
N SER A 261 3.91 0.31 4.90
CA SER A 261 3.64 0.42 6.34
C SER A 261 4.76 -0.18 7.20
N GLY A 262 5.54 -1.10 6.62
CA GLY A 262 6.61 -1.81 7.30
C GLY A 262 7.84 -2.00 6.44
N SER A 263 7.73 -2.69 5.31
CA SER A 263 8.88 -3.03 4.46
C SER A 263 9.42 -1.83 3.66
N ASN A 264 8.55 -0.92 3.24
CA ASN A 264 8.84 0.28 2.45
C ASN A 264 9.64 -0.04 1.17
N THR A 265 9.08 -0.94 0.36
CA THR A 265 9.74 -1.50 -0.81
C THR A 265 8.92 -1.33 -2.08
N ALA A 266 9.60 -1.41 -3.21
CA ALA A 266 9.03 -1.45 -4.55
C ALA A 266 9.82 -2.42 -5.42
N ILE A 267 9.19 -3.04 -6.40
CA ILE A 267 9.88 -3.73 -7.50
C ILE A 267 10.11 -2.71 -8.60
N VAL A 268 11.30 -2.70 -9.16
CA VAL A 268 11.69 -1.83 -10.28
C VAL A 268 12.20 -2.66 -11.44
N GLU A 269 12.03 -2.15 -12.65
CA GLU A 269 12.62 -2.70 -13.87
C GLU A 269 13.60 -1.70 -14.45
N ASP A 270 14.82 -2.11 -14.70
CA ASP A 270 15.79 -1.32 -15.42
C ASP A 270 15.52 -1.30 -16.95
N PHE A 271 16.25 -0.50 -17.69
CA PHE A 271 16.09 -0.40 -19.15
C PHE A 271 16.60 -1.63 -19.92
N GLY A 272 17.27 -2.58 -19.25
CA GLY A 272 17.67 -3.87 -19.78
C GLY A 272 16.64 -4.99 -19.53
N GLY A 273 15.59 -4.71 -18.74
CA GLY A 273 14.55 -5.68 -18.39
C GLY A 273 14.84 -6.45 -17.09
N GLY A 274 15.94 -6.09 -16.38
CA GLY A 274 16.24 -6.64 -15.07
C GLY A 274 15.25 -6.14 -14.02
N LEU A 275 14.69 -7.07 -13.22
CA LEU A 275 13.90 -6.70 -12.03
C LEU A 275 14.81 -6.61 -10.81
N ASP A 276 14.56 -5.63 -9.95
CA ASP A 276 15.24 -5.46 -8.66
C ASP A 276 14.23 -5.06 -7.58
N LEU A 277 14.57 -5.33 -6.32
CA LEU A 277 13.79 -4.97 -5.14
C LEU A 277 14.47 -3.78 -4.44
N VAL A 278 13.87 -2.61 -4.55
CA VAL A 278 14.36 -1.38 -3.93
C VAL A 278 13.70 -1.17 -2.57
N ARG A 279 14.50 -0.89 -1.54
CA ARG A 279 14.05 -0.51 -0.20
C ARG A 279 14.38 0.95 0.07
N VAL A 280 13.37 1.74 0.45
CA VAL A 280 13.51 3.20 0.69
C VAL A 280 14.03 3.50 2.10
N TYR A 281 13.67 2.67 3.06
CA TYR A 281 14.05 2.85 4.45
C TYR A 281 14.29 1.48 5.10
N GLU A 282 15.46 1.31 5.68
CA GLU A 282 15.72 0.20 6.60
C GLU A 282 15.37 0.67 8.02
N PRO A 283 14.34 0.10 8.66
CA PRO A 283 14.14 0.37 10.08
C PRO A 283 15.42 -0.06 10.81
N PRO A 284 15.86 0.68 11.85
CA PRO A 284 17.01 0.26 12.65
C PRO A 284 16.77 -1.19 13.11
N ALA A 285 17.75 -2.04 12.87
CA ALA A 285 17.65 -3.44 13.26
C ALA A 285 17.30 -3.49 14.75
N CYS A 286 16.16 -4.10 15.10
CA CYS A 286 15.89 -4.41 16.49
C CYS A 286 17.01 -5.35 16.94
N GLU A 287 17.90 -4.88 17.78
CA GLU A 287 18.94 -5.76 18.34
C GLU A 287 18.27 -6.98 18.97
N PRO A 288 18.73 -8.20 18.64
CA PRO A 288 18.18 -9.39 19.26
C PRO A 288 18.45 -9.30 20.77
N ILE A 289 17.38 -9.39 21.57
CA ILE A 289 17.53 -9.49 23.03
C ILE A 289 18.37 -10.73 23.29
N THR A 290 19.55 -10.54 23.85
CA THR A 290 20.45 -11.64 24.19
C THR A 290 19.99 -12.29 25.48
N ALA A 291 20.37 -13.55 25.72
CA ALA A 291 20.06 -14.24 26.98
C ALA A 291 20.52 -13.45 28.22
N THR A 292 21.56 -12.64 28.08
CA THR A 292 22.11 -11.75 29.11
C THR A 292 21.17 -10.59 29.48
N ASP A 293 20.27 -10.19 28.57
CA ASP A 293 19.32 -9.11 28.84
C ASP A 293 18.15 -9.59 29.71
N TYR A 294 17.80 -10.89 29.61
CA TYR A 294 16.80 -11.52 30.48
C TYR A 294 17.34 -11.68 31.93
N GLU A 295 18.65 -11.95 32.11
CA GLU A 295 19.25 -12.07 33.42
C GLU A 295 19.33 -10.73 34.17
N LYS A 296 19.47 -9.62 33.45
CA LYS A 296 19.52 -8.29 34.06
C LYS A 296 18.15 -7.80 34.56
N GLU A 297 17.06 -8.27 33.98
CA GLU A 297 15.69 -7.86 34.30
C GLU A 297 14.96 -8.81 35.26
N GLY A 298 15.57 -9.93 35.67
CA GLY A 298 14.96 -10.88 36.62
C GLY A 298 13.73 -11.61 36.07
N VAL A 299 13.55 -11.65 34.75
CA VAL A 299 12.45 -12.36 34.10
C VAL A 299 12.95 -13.75 33.71
N LEU A 300 12.45 -14.78 34.41
CA LEU A 300 12.70 -16.16 34.05
C LEU A 300 12.18 -16.48 32.65
N PRO A 301 12.97 -17.11 31.75
CA PRO A 301 12.51 -17.57 30.46
C PRO A 301 11.40 -18.60 30.66
N LEU A 302 10.23 -18.38 30.08
CA LEU A 302 9.21 -19.41 29.96
C LEU A 302 9.81 -20.57 29.15
N ALA A 303 10.02 -21.71 29.84
CA ALA A 303 10.43 -22.93 29.18
C ALA A 303 9.41 -23.34 28.13
N VAL A 304 9.86 -23.51 26.90
CA VAL A 304 9.09 -24.08 25.78
C VAL A 304 9.27 -25.58 25.76
#